data_10ffb05f061f28b80872dd5c0a4cb945
#
_entry.id   10ffb05f061f28b80872dd5c0a4cb945
#
_cell.length_a   1.000
_cell.length_b   1.000
_cell.length_c   1.000
_cell.angle_alpha   90.00
_cell.angle_beta   90.00
_cell.angle_gamma   90.00
#
_symmetry.space_group_name_H-M   'P 1'
#
loop_
_entity.id
_entity.type
_entity.pdbx_description
1 polymer ?
#
loop_
_entity_poly.entity_id
_entity_poly.type
_entity_poly.pdbx_seq_one_letter_code
_entity_poly.pdbx_strand_id
1 'polypeptide(L)'
;MSLLKFKLTQDKRYFQLVHNDLKKELVDLKNFFKKRAKGYHFSPLFQRRLWDGYNKFIDRENRIGVGLWYQIRQFGQIYGHEVELEGLDALLNMEFTKDQLEKFASVLLDGVDLTPYDYQMEAAYRALKFKFSAQELATSAGKTLILFLYLSFLKRKGIINGKDKKALIVVPNISLVGQTAEKFVKDYHTGLINWNILEIGGKNKYSDKKFEDADLVISTYQSLAKRDGDFFKKFTVLCVDECHTSRGDTIKDVLLASTNVEYKLGLSGTIQVDEDFSDFYKIQEYIGPLSMTLKSSFLIENNHSPDVFIKMLSLKYPENEPFIQNYRYMQEHGKSQFHRIEDYGKNMFQMEKDFIISYEPRVDFISTLVQKLGGNSLILFINVKDKYGQRIKEKITEWNPNSFYIDGEVSGDDRAEYKEAMEAGSNVALVASYATFATGIDLKNVQNIIFAESYKSEITVRQAVGRGMRKLAGKHKVTIYDLIDDLNGYIVKHGKVREKIYEKEKWVITKHTYDLSKFIKQDS
;
A
#
# COMPACT_ATOMS: atom_id res chain seq x y z
N MET A 1 -37.97 18.15 -4.84
CA MET A 1 -36.60 18.37 -5.29
C MET A 1 -36.09 19.60 -4.55
N SER A 2 -35.15 19.44 -3.65
CA SER A 2 -34.64 20.57 -2.84
C SER A 2 -33.28 20.98 -3.39
N LEU A 3 -32.94 22.27 -3.31
CA LEU A 3 -31.59 22.76 -3.60
C LEU A 3 -30.74 22.71 -2.32
N LEU A 4 -29.66 21.98 -2.36
CA LEU A 4 -28.67 21.90 -1.29
C LEU A 4 -27.46 22.77 -1.66
N LYS A 5 -27.34 23.91 -1.00
CA LYS A 5 -26.23 24.83 -1.22
C LYS A 5 -25.16 24.66 -0.18
N PHE A 6 -23.94 24.36 -0.63
CA PHE A 6 -22.75 24.27 0.20
C PHE A 6 -21.76 25.36 -0.18
N LYS A 7 -21.14 25.99 0.81
CA LYS A 7 -20.16 27.03 0.60
C LYS A 7 -18.80 26.59 1.13
N LEU A 8 -17.76 26.80 0.34
CA LEU A 8 -16.38 26.56 0.75
C LEU A 8 -16.00 27.53 1.89
N THR A 9 -15.46 26.98 3.00
CA THR A 9 -14.95 27.77 4.13
C THR A 9 -13.72 28.58 3.73
N GLN A 10 -13.45 29.69 4.45
CA GLN A 10 -12.31 30.57 4.15
C GLN A 10 -10.96 29.85 4.22
N ASP A 11 -10.81 28.88 5.15
CA ASP A 11 -9.64 28.03 5.29
C ASP A 11 -9.53 26.92 4.24
N LYS A 12 -10.49 26.84 3.32
CA LYS A 12 -10.61 25.84 2.24
C LYS A 12 -10.57 24.38 2.71
N ARG A 13 -11.03 24.11 3.94
CA ARG A 13 -11.02 22.75 4.50
C ARG A 13 -12.35 22.04 4.43
N TYR A 14 -13.44 22.80 4.40
CA TYR A 14 -14.79 22.25 4.47
C TYR A 14 -15.73 22.91 3.47
N PHE A 15 -16.73 22.14 3.06
CA PHE A 15 -17.98 22.66 2.49
C PHE A 15 -19.01 22.70 3.60
N GLN A 16 -19.53 23.88 3.89
CA GLN A 16 -20.57 24.10 4.89
C GLN A 16 -21.94 24.21 4.24
N LEU A 17 -22.93 23.46 4.73
CA LEU A 17 -24.32 23.56 4.29
C LEU A 17 -24.91 24.91 4.73
N VAL A 18 -25.47 25.68 3.79
CA VAL A 18 -25.87 27.09 3.99
C VAL A 18 -27.30 27.24 4.48
N HIS A 19 -28.17 26.20 4.44
CA HIS A 19 -29.61 26.33 4.73
C HIS A 19 -30.09 25.60 5.98
N ASN A 20 -31.02 26.30 6.74
CA ASN A 20 -31.54 25.82 8.03
C ASN A 20 -32.89 25.06 7.95
N ASP A 21 -33.64 25.13 6.86
CA ASP A 21 -35.01 24.59 6.77
C ASP A 21 -35.10 23.16 6.18
N LEU A 22 -33.97 22.50 6.00
CA LEU A 22 -33.86 21.19 5.36
C LEU A 22 -33.77 20.06 6.40
N LYS A 23 -34.78 19.93 7.29
CA LYS A 23 -34.71 18.95 8.40
C LYS A 23 -34.60 17.50 7.92
N LYS A 24 -35.39 17.13 6.90
CA LYS A 24 -35.39 15.76 6.35
C LYS A 24 -34.11 15.47 5.59
N GLU A 25 -33.76 16.37 4.69
CA GLU A 25 -32.55 16.30 3.86
C GLU A 25 -31.29 16.24 4.70
N LEU A 26 -31.24 16.96 5.83
CA LEU A 26 -30.12 16.92 6.77
C LEU A 26 -29.99 15.56 7.48
N VAL A 27 -31.12 14.92 7.79
CA VAL A 27 -31.10 13.54 8.36
C VAL A 27 -30.55 12.56 7.32
N ASP A 28 -31.04 12.63 6.09
CA ASP A 28 -30.58 11.77 4.99
C ASP A 28 -29.10 12.01 4.69
N LEU A 29 -28.66 13.28 4.66
CA LEU A 29 -27.26 13.67 4.48
C LEU A 29 -26.37 13.09 5.60
N LYS A 30 -26.79 13.22 6.87
CA LYS A 30 -26.06 12.66 8.02
C LYS A 30 -25.96 11.14 7.96
N ASN A 31 -27.02 10.47 7.50
CA ASN A 31 -27.02 9.03 7.32
C ASN A 31 -26.12 8.60 6.17
N PHE A 32 -26.11 9.31 5.05
CA PHE A 32 -25.23 9.05 3.91
C PHE A 32 -23.76 9.19 4.27
N PHE A 33 -23.40 10.23 5.02
CA PHE A 33 -22.05 10.51 5.50
C PHE A 33 -21.70 9.82 6.84
N LYS A 34 -22.49 8.84 7.25
CA LYS A 34 -22.22 7.95 8.38
C LYS A 34 -21.78 6.59 7.83
N LYS A 35 -20.49 6.25 7.96
CA LYS A 35 -19.91 5.02 7.41
C LYS A 35 -19.36 4.12 8.50
N ARG A 36 -19.55 2.81 8.34
CA ARG A 36 -19.10 1.82 9.31
C ARG A 36 -17.58 1.72 9.33
N ALA A 37 -16.99 1.63 10.52
CA ALA A 37 -15.55 1.41 10.66
C ALA A 37 -15.21 -0.07 10.43
N LYS A 38 -14.17 -0.34 9.64
CA LYS A 38 -13.71 -1.72 9.40
C LYS A 38 -13.23 -2.34 10.71
N GLY A 39 -13.69 -3.57 11.02
CA GLY A 39 -13.32 -4.26 12.26
C GLY A 39 -13.87 -3.62 13.53
N TYR A 40 -14.91 -2.80 13.47
CA TYR A 40 -15.52 -2.10 14.61
C TYR A 40 -15.83 -3.02 15.79
N HIS A 41 -16.21 -4.27 15.54
CA HIS A 41 -16.54 -5.26 16.57
C HIS A 41 -15.35 -5.69 17.44
N PHE A 42 -14.10 -5.46 16.97
CA PHE A 42 -12.89 -5.67 17.77
C PHE A 42 -12.51 -4.45 18.62
N SER A 43 -13.16 -3.30 18.41
CA SER A 43 -12.85 -2.09 19.17
C SER A 43 -13.35 -2.21 20.62
N PRO A 44 -12.50 -1.95 21.64
CA PRO A 44 -12.92 -1.91 23.04
C PRO A 44 -14.04 -0.89 23.30
N LEU A 45 -14.07 0.22 22.57
CA LEU A 45 -15.12 1.24 22.69
C LEU A 45 -16.48 0.70 22.23
N PHE A 46 -16.49 -0.04 21.12
CA PHE A 46 -17.71 -0.69 20.63
C PHE A 46 -18.19 -1.79 21.58
N GLN A 47 -17.27 -2.65 22.03
CA GLN A 47 -17.58 -3.72 22.99
C GLN A 47 -18.15 -3.19 24.31
N ARG A 48 -17.67 -2.02 24.76
CA ARG A 48 -18.17 -1.30 25.95
C ARG A 48 -19.41 -0.43 25.68
N ARG A 49 -19.95 -0.44 24.45
CA ARG A 49 -21.10 0.37 24.01
C ARG A 49 -20.89 1.89 24.13
N LEU A 50 -19.62 2.34 24.11
CA LEU A 50 -19.24 3.76 24.14
C LEU A 50 -19.17 4.38 22.75
N TRP A 51 -19.26 3.58 21.71
CA TRP A 51 -19.21 3.98 20.30
C TRP A 51 -20.11 3.05 19.48
N ASP A 52 -20.81 3.59 18.48
CA ASP A 52 -21.78 2.87 17.66
C ASP A 52 -21.15 2.13 16.44
N GLY A 53 -19.83 2.14 16.32
CA GLY A 53 -19.11 1.49 15.23
C GLY A 53 -19.06 2.29 13.93
N TYR A 54 -19.52 3.55 13.93
CA TYR A 54 -19.57 4.41 12.76
C TYR A 54 -18.66 5.63 12.91
N ASN A 55 -18.05 6.04 11.80
CA ASN A 55 -17.43 7.35 11.63
C ASN A 55 -18.40 8.28 10.91
N LYS A 56 -18.41 9.54 11.34
CA LYS A 56 -19.28 10.59 10.79
C LYS A 56 -18.42 11.60 10.04
N PHE A 57 -18.76 11.85 8.78
CA PHE A 57 -18.04 12.76 7.87
C PHE A 57 -18.78 14.09 7.66
N ILE A 58 -19.79 14.34 8.45
CA ILE A 58 -20.44 15.64 8.63
C ILE A 58 -20.38 15.99 10.11
N ASP A 59 -19.89 17.16 10.44
CA ASP A 59 -19.73 17.60 11.81
C ASP A 59 -20.99 18.27 12.39
N ARG A 60 -20.88 18.77 13.62
CA ARG A 60 -22.02 19.42 14.32
C ARG A 60 -22.44 20.74 13.68
N GLU A 61 -21.54 21.39 12.95
CA GLU A 61 -21.79 22.63 12.22
C GLU A 61 -22.25 22.37 10.77
N ASN A 62 -22.56 21.11 10.45
CA ASN A 62 -22.95 20.64 9.12
C ASN A 62 -21.90 20.93 8.05
N ARG A 63 -20.61 20.75 8.41
CA ARG A 63 -19.48 20.87 7.50
C ARG A 63 -19.03 19.48 7.08
N ILE A 64 -18.66 19.35 5.82
CA ILE A 64 -18.12 18.14 5.19
C ILE A 64 -16.72 18.45 4.68
N GLY A 65 -15.74 17.59 4.93
CA GLY A 65 -14.37 17.76 4.45
C GLY A 65 -14.32 18.00 2.95
N VAL A 66 -13.51 18.96 2.53
CA VAL A 66 -13.45 19.44 1.13
C VAL A 66 -13.15 18.32 0.13
N GLY A 67 -12.37 17.32 0.50
CA GLY A 67 -12.06 16.18 -0.38
C GLY A 67 -13.25 15.27 -0.69
N LEU A 68 -14.37 15.44 0.02
CA LEU A 68 -15.61 14.67 -0.19
C LEU A 68 -16.63 15.39 -1.10
N TRP A 69 -16.20 16.43 -1.82
CA TRP A 69 -17.11 17.20 -2.68
C TRP A 69 -17.82 16.34 -3.74
N TYR A 70 -17.15 15.31 -4.24
CA TYR A 70 -17.75 14.38 -5.19
C TYR A 70 -18.89 13.58 -4.56
N GLN A 71 -18.72 13.12 -3.32
CA GLN A 71 -19.73 12.39 -2.54
C GLN A 71 -20.93 13.30 -2.20
N ILE A 72 -20.73 14.62 -2.03
CA ILE A 72 -21.83 15.56 -1.87
C ILE A 72 -22.69 15.59 -3.14
N ARG A 73 -22.07 15.64 -4.33
CA ARG A 73 -22.81 15.55 -5.60
C ARG A 73 -23.50 14.20 -5.77
N GLN A 74 -22.81 13.11 -5.40
CA GLN A 74 -23.39 11.76 -5.46
C GLN A 74 -24.63 11.63 -4.56
N PHE A 75 -24.59 12.22 -3.36
CA PHE A 75 -25.75 12.30 -2.48
C PHE A 75 -26.94 12.98 -3.18
N GLY A 76 -26.71 14.13 -3.80
CA GLY A 76 -27.76 14.83 -4.56
C GLY A 76 -28.39 13.95 -5.65
N GLN A 77 -27.56 13.26 -6.43
CA GLN A 77 -28.04 12.35 -7.48
C GLN A 77 -28.87 11.19 -6.92
N ILE A 78 -28.41 10.54 -5.84
CA ILE A 78 -29.08 9.38 -5.24
C ILE A 78 -30.42 9.76 -4.61
N TYR A 79 -30.49 10.91 -3.94
CA TYR A 79 -31.68 11.35 -3.20
C TYR A 79 -32.57 12.33 -4.00
N GLY A 80 -32.24 12.63 -5.27
CA GLY A 80 -33.02 13.49 -6.14
C GLY A 80 -32.99 14.97 -5.74
N HIS A 81 -31.83 15.45 -5.22
CA HIS A 81 -31.61 16.84 -4.86
C HIS A 81 -30.67 17.52 -5.85
N GLU A 82 -30.89 18.81 -6.09
CA GLU A 82 -29.92 19.66 -6.76
C GLU A 82 -28.84 20.08 -5.76
N VAL A 83 -27.57 20.05 -6.19
CA VAL A 83 -26.41 20.39 -5.33
C VAL A 83 -25.60 21.50 -5.96
N GLU A 84 -25.49 22.61 -5.25
CA GLU A 84 -24.61 23.73 -5.58
C GLU A 84 -23.41 23.74 -4.63
N LEU A 85 -22.18 23.77 -5.18
CA LEU A 85 -20.92 23.84 -4.43
C LEU A 85 -20.24 25.18 -4.73
N GLU A 86 -20.57 26.22 -3.95
CA GLU A 86 -19.99 27.55 -4.08
C GLU A 86 -18.50 27.52 -3.66
N GLY A 87 -17.64 27.97 -4.57
CA GLY A 87 -16.19 28.01 -4.35
C GLY A 87 -15.44 26.73 -4.78
N LEU A 88 -16.10 25.75 -5.39
CA LEU A 88 -15.45 24.54 -5.90
C LEU A 88 -14.32 24.86 -6.90
N ASP A 89 -14.46 25.92 -7.71
CA ASP A 89 -13.46 26.34 -8.69
C ASP A 89 -12.11 26.66 -8.06
N ALA A 90 -12.08 27.10 -6.80
CA ALA A 90 -10.84 27.32 -6.06
C ALA A 90 -10.01 26.02 -5.86
N LEU A 91 -10.67 24.85 -5.92
CA LEU A 91 -10.06 23.53 -5.77
C LEU A 91 -9.74 22.87 -7.11
N LEU A 92 -10.08 23.52 -8.21
CA LEU A 92 -9.78 23.07 -9.56
C LEU A 92 -8.76 24.02 -10.19
N ASN A 93 -7.86 23.47 -10.99
CA ASN A 93 -6.97 24.26 -11.80
C ASN A 93 -7.44 24.22 -13.25
N MET A 94 -7.84 25.37 -13.76
CA MET A 94 -8.31 25.53 -15.14
C MET A 94 -7.21 26.13 -16.06
N GLU A 95 -6.07 26.55 -15.51
CA GLU A 95 -5.00 27.23 -16.25
C GLU A 95 -4.00 26.25 -16.88
N PHE A 96 -3.74 25.11 -16.21
CA PHE A 96 -2.76 24.13 -16.68
C PHE A 96 -3.44 23.10 -17.59
N THR A 97 -2.90 22.95 -18.80
CA THR A 97 -3.38 21.98 -19.78
C THR A 97 -2.47 20.77 -19.84
N LYS A 98 -3.02 19.65 -20.34
CA LYS A 98 -2.24 18.42 -20.55
C LYS A 98 -1.12 18.65 -21.57
N ASP A 99 -1.36 19.38 -22.65
CA ASP A 99 -0.37 19.74 -23.66
C ASP A 99 0.81 20.53 -23.07
N GLN A 100 0.55 21.46 -22.14
CA GLN A 100 1.63 22.18 -21.44
C GLN A 100 2.50 21.24 -20.60
N LEU A 101 1.89 20.25 -19.93
CA LEU A 101 2.62 19.26 -19.15
C LEU A 101 3.43 18.32 -20.04
N GLU A 102 2.86 17.87 -21.16
CA GLU A 102 3.54 16.99 -22.12
C GLU A 102 4.76 17.67 -22.76
N LYS A 103 4.61 18.92 -23.21
CA LYS A 103 5.72 19.74 -23.71
C LYS A 103 6.80 19.98 -22.67
N PHE A 104 6.41 20.23 -21.43
CA PHE A 104 7.35 20.37 -20.34
C PHE A 104 8.08 19.06 -20.03
N ALA A 105 7.37 17.93 -19.99
CA ALA A 105 7.96 16.63 -19.71
C ALA A 105 8.95 16.19 -20.77
N SER A 106 8.70 16.48 -22.06
CA SER A 106 9.63 16.18 -23.15
C SER A 106 10.97 16.93 -23.01
N VAL A 107 10.93 18.18 -22.56
CA VAL A 107 12.15 18.96 -22.28
C VAL A 107 12.78 18.55 -20.95
N LEU A 108 11.97 18.25 -19.92
CA LEU A 108 12.44 17.85 -18.60
C LEU A 108 13.24 16.55 -18.64
N LEU A 109 12.84 15.60 -19.47
CA LEU A 109 13.44 14.27 -19.58
C LEU A 109 14.36 14.12 -20.79
N ASP A 110 14.69 15.23 -21.47
CA ASP A 110 15.64 15.20 -22.58
C ASP A 110 17.02 14.74 -22.09
N GLY A 111 17.57 13.72 -22.76
CA GLY A 111 18.83 13.07 -22.35
C GLY A 111 18.71 11.98 -21.27
N VAL A 112 17.50 11.71 -20.77
CA VAL A 112 17.24 10.54 -19.92
C VAL A 112 16.63 9.43 -20.79
N ASP A 113 17.13 8.19 -20.66
CA ASP A 113 16.55 7.02 -21.34
C ASP A 113 15.23 6.60 -20.67
N LEU A 114 14.27 7.51 -20.67
CA LEU A 114 12.96 7.35 -20.02
C LEU A 114 11.89 8.15 -20.76
N THR A 115 10.88 7.47 -21.28
CA THR A 115 9.67 8.08 -21.83
C THR A 115 8.49 7.75 -20.95
N PRO A 116 7.79 8.75 -20.38
CA PRO A 116 6.58 8.50 -19.59
C PRO A 116 5.49 7.86 -20.45
N TYR A 117 4.79 6.88 -19.88
CA TYR A 117 3.60 6.32 -20.51
C TYR A 117 2.42 7.30 -20.45
N ASP A 118 1.47 7.19 -21.37
CA ASP A 118 0.28 8.06 -21.45
C ASP A 118 -0.50 8.11 -20.14
N TYR A 119 -0.63 6.99 -19.44
CA TYR A 119 -1.32 6.95 -18.15
C TYR A 119 -0.56 7.69 -17.04
N GLN A 120 0.78 7.76 -17.12
CA GLN A 120 1.59 8.52 -16.16
C GLN A 120 1.43 10.02 -16.39
N MET A 121 1.40 10.44 -17.63
CA MET A 121 1.09 11.83 -18.02
C MET A 121 -0.34 12.20 -17.60
N GLU A 122 -1.30 11.33 -17.83
CA GLU A 122 -2.69 11.51 -17.40
C GLU A 122 -2.80 11.63 -15.87
N ALA A 123 -2.10 10.77 -15.11
CA ALA A 123 -2.07 10.82 -13.65
C ALA A 123 -1.50 12.14 -13.13
N ALA A 124 -0.36 12.58 -13.68
CA ALA A 124 0.25 13.86 -13.32
C ALA A 124 -0.67 15.04 -13.68
N TYR A 125 -1.30 15.02 -14.86
CA TYR A 125 -2.24 16.05 -15.28
C TYR A 125 -3.47 16.12 -14.39
N ARG A 126 -4.07 14.98 -14.01
CA ARG A 126 -5.21 14.96 -13.08
C ARG A 126 -4.84 15.50 -11.71
N ALA A 127 -3.62 15.22 -11.22
CA ALA A 127 -3.12 15.80 -9.98
C ALA A 127 -3.01 17.33 -10.05
N LEU A 128 -2.63 17.87 -11.21
CA LEU A 128 -2.60 19.33 -11.44
C LEU A 128 -4.00 19.91 -11.53
N LYS A 129 -4.91 19.26 -12.27
CA LYS A 129 -6.29 19.71 -12.48
C LYS A 129 -7.12 19.71 -11.21
N PHE A 130 -7.05 18.62 -10.44
CA PHE A 130 -7.69 18.51 -9.15
C PHE A 130 -6.67 18.84 -8.08
N LYS A 131 -6.53 20.09 -7.72
CA LYS A 131 -5.51 20.54 -6.73
C LYS A 131 -5.41 19.63 -5.52
N PHE A 132 -6.53 19.06 -5.06
CA PHE A 132 -6.58 18.00 -4.04
C PHE A 132 -7.06 16.71 -4.70
N SER A 133 -6.21 15.68 -4.69
CA SER A 133 -6.40 14.48 -5.49
C SER A 133 -5.83 13.24 -4.80
N ALA A 134 -6.61 12.18 -4.72
CA ALA A 134 -6.14 10.84 -4.43
C ALA A 134 -6.15 9.99 -5.72
N GLN A 135 -5.16 9.12 -5.89
CA GLN A 135 -5.08 8.24 -7.06
C GLN A 135 -4.71 6.82 -6.63
N GLU A 136 -5.52 5.85 -7.07
CA GLU A 136 -5.22 4.44 -6.93
C GLU A 136 -4.45 3.97 -8.16
N LEU A 137 -3.14 3.79 -8.01
CA LEU A 137 -2.25 3.37 -9.09
C LEU A 137 -1.56 2.08 -8.69
N ALA A 138 -1.74 1.04 -9.49
CA ALA A 138 -1.16 -0.28 -9.24
C ALA A 138 0.33 -0.20 -8.90
N THR A 139 0.81 -1.17 -8.13
CA THR A 139 2.26 -1.32 -7.90
C THR A 139 2.94 -1.46 -9.27
N SER A 140 4.10 -0.85 -9.43
CA SER A 140 4.84 -0.77 -10.72
C SER A 140 4.27 0.21 -11.76
N ALA A 141 3.22 0.99 -11.45
CA ALA A 141 2.75 2.05 -12.34
C ALA A 141 3.71 3.27 -12.47
N GLY A 142 4.83 3.26 -11.73
CA GLY A 142 5.80 4.37 -11.79
C GLY A 142 5.39 5.59 -10.97
N LYS A 143 4.77 5.40 -9.82
CA LYS A 143 4.31 6.47 -8.90
C LYS A 143 5.38 7.55 -8.65
N THR A 144 6.65 7.15 -8.48
CA THR A 144 7.74 8.11 -8.23
C THR A 144 8.01 9.02 -9.43
N LEU A 145 7.90 8.51 -10.68
CA LEU A 145 8.00 9.33 -11.88
C LEU A 145 6.84 10.32 -12.00
N ILE A 146 5.62 9.86 -11.67
CA ILE A 146 4.43 10.73 -11.64
C ILE A 146 4.63 11.88 -10.64
N LEU A 147 5.15 11.58 -9.43
CA LEU A 147 5.50 12.61 -8.43
C LEU A 147 6.56 13.57 -8.96
N PHE A 148 7.60 13.05 -9.62
CA PHE A 148 8.66 13.89 -10.18
C PHE A 148 8.14 14.84 -11.25
N LEU A 149 7.37 14.35 -12.22
CA LEU A 149 6.75 15.18 -13.27
C LEU A 149 5.84 16.25 -12.69
N TYR A 150 4.96 15.86 -11.76
CA TYR A 150 4.02 16.74 -11.09
C TYR A 150 4.72 17.86 -10.31
N LEU A 151 5.68 17.51 -9.45
CA LEU A 151 6.39 18.47 -8.61
C LEU A 151 7.31 19.38 -9.45
N SER A 152 8.01 18.83 -10.46
CA SER A 152 8.87 19.60 -11.35
C SER A 152 8.08 20.62 -12.16
N PHE A 153 6.87 20.27 -12.62
CA PHE A 153 5.98 21.21 -13.29
C PHE A 153 5.53 22.34 -12.34
N LEU A 154 5.13 22.01 -11.10
CA LEU A 154 4.75 23.01 -10.10
C LEU A 154 5.91 23.93 -9.72
N LYS A 155 7.13 23.39 -9.62
CA LYS A 155 8.35 24.20 -9.41
C LYS A 155 8.62 25.14 -10.59
N ARG A 156 8.49 24.65 -11.82
CA ARG A 156 8.62 25.48 -13.03
C ARG A 156 7.61 26.62 -13.09
N LYS A 157 6.39 26.39 -12.53
CA LYS A 157 5.33 27.40 -12.46
C LYS A 157 5.43 28.33 -11.24
N GLY A 158 6.48 28.21 -10.40
CA GLY A 158 6.71 29.05 -9.24
C GLY A 158 5.80 28.77 -8.02
N ILE A 159 5.04 27.66 -8.06
CA ILE A 159 4.25 27.20 -6.92
C ILE A 159 5.16 26.64 -5.81
N ILE A 160 6.34 26.16 -6.19
CA ILE A 160 7.42 25.78 -5.30
C ILE A 160 8.59 26.70 -5.61
N ASN A 161 9.09 27.48 -4.63
CA ASN A 161 10.17 28.44 -4.80
C ASN A 161 11.35 28.24 -3.85
N GLY A 162 11.28 27.25 -2.95
CA GLY A 162 12.35 26.91 -2.02
C GLY A 162 12.51 27.84 -0.82
N LYS A 163 11.78 28.94 -0.77
CA LYS A 163 11.83 29.91 0.34
C LYS A 163 10.65 29.68 1.31
N ASP A 164 9.54 30.29 1.01
CA ASP A 164 8.28 30.25 1.75
C ASP A 164 7.25 29.27 1.16
N LYS A 165 7.57 28.72 -0.02
CA LYS A 165 6.73 27.78 -0.77
C LYS A 165 7.51 26.51 -1.07
N LYS A 166 7.39 25.54 -0.18
CA LYS A 166 8.09 24.24 -0.26
C LYS A 166 7.15 23.11 -0.62
N ALA A 167 7.72 21.99 -1.08
CA ALA A 167 7.00 20.74 -1.24
C ALA A 167 7.35 19.75 -0.12
N LEU A 168 6.37 18.95 0.30
CA LEU A 168 6.54 17.85 1.25
C LEU A 168 6.08 16.54 0.61
N ILE A 169 6.96 15.52 0.61
CA ILE A 169 6.59 14.13 0.32
C ILE A 169 6.61 13.34 1.63
N VAL A 170 5.48 12.75 1.99
CA VAL A 170 5.37 11.83 3.12
C VAL A 170 5.41 10.41 2.61
N VAL A 171 6.37 9.63 3.11
CA VAL A 171 6.55 8.21 2.75
C VAL A 171 6.32 7.32 3.98
N PRO A 172 5.90 6.05 3.80
CA PRO A 172 5.55 5.18 4.91
C PRO A 172 6.73 4.73 5.78
N ASN A 173 7.96 4.75 5.26
CA ASN A 173 9.15 4.27 5.99
C ASN A 173 10.43 4.99 5.59
N ILE A 174 11.47 4.84 6.43
CA ILE A 174 12.75 5.55 6.31
C ILE A 174 13.51 5.16 5.04
N SER A 175 13.46 3.89 4.61
CA SER A 175 14.19 3.45 3.42
C SER A 175 13.69 4.12 2.14
N LEU A 176 12.41 4.44 2.08
CA LEU A 176 11.83 5.16 0.94
C LEU A 176 12.20 6.65 0.91
N VAL A 177 12.64 7.25 2.03
CA VAL A 177 13.10 8.64 2.05
C VAL A 177 14.30 8.80 1.11
N GLY A 178 15.38 8.04 1.36
CA GLY A 178 16.58 8.09 0.52
C GLY A 178 16.34 7.60 -0.92
N GLN A 179 15.58 6.52 -1.11
CA GLN A 179 15.28 6.00 -2.44
C GLN A 179 14.49 7.02 -3.31
N THR A 180 13.58 7.76 -2.71
CA THR A 180 12.82 8.79 -3.44
C THR A 180 13.72 9.98 -3.78
N ALA A 181 14.55 10.43 -2.82
CA ALA A 181 15.49 11.51 -3.04
C ALA A 181 16.50 11.16 -4.15
N GLU A 182 17.06 9.96 -4.12
CA GLU A 182 18.03 9.48 -5.11
C GLU A 182 17.45 9.50 -6.53
N LYS A 183 16.21 9.04 -6.71
CA LYS A 183 15.54 9.09 -8.02
C LYS A 183 15.39 10.50 -8.56
N PHE A 184 15.06 11.47 -7.71
CA PHE A 184 14.90 12.86 -8.11
C PHE A 184 16.23 13.50 -8.55
N VAL A 185 17.35 13.16 -7.89
CA VAL A 185 18.65 13.80 -8.15
C VAL A 185 19.57 13.01 -9.06
N LYS A 186 19.30 11.71 -9.27
CA LYS A 186 20.14 10.86 -10.14
C LYS A 186 19.36 10.34 -11.35
N ASP A 187 18.28 9.56 -11.11
CA ASP A 187 17.62 8.82 -12.19
C ASP A 187 16.87 9.73 -13.17
N TYR A 188 16.29 10.83 -12.66
CA TYR A 188 15.47 11.76 -13.44
C TYR A 188 16.13 13.12 -13.67
N HIS A 189 17.38 13.29 -13.22
CA HIS A 189 18.06 14.59 -13.30
C HIS A 189 18.61 14.89 -14.68
N THR A 190 18.19 16.02 -15.24
CA THR A 190 18.67 16.52 -16.56
C THR A 190 19.29 17.92 -16.50
N GLY A 191 19.38 18.51 -15.32
CA GLY A 191 19.86 19.88 -15.13
C GLY A 191 18.81 20.96 -15.35
N LEU A 192 17.65 20.67 -15.95
CA LEU A 192 16.58 21.65 -16.16
C LEU A 192 15.92 22.09 -14.84
N ILE A 193 15.69 21.16 -13.92
CA ILE A 193 15.16 21.42 -12.59
C ILE A 193 16.10 20.82 -11.56
N ASN A 194 16.77 21.68 -10.81
CA ASN A 194 17.60 21.27 -9.67
C ASN A 194 16.77 21.24 -8.40
N TRP A 195 16.87 20.15 -7.64
CA TRP A 195 16.16 19.96 -6.40
C TRP A 195 17.11 20.04 -5.20
N ASN A 196 16.86 20.99 -4.28
CA ASN A 196 17.47 20.97 -2.97
C ASN A 196 16.57 20.17 -2.03
N ILE A 197 16.98 18.93 -1.75
CA ILE A 197 16.16 17.96 -0.99
C ILE A 197 16.65 17.88 0.45
N LEU A 198 15.74 18.07 1.40
CA LEU A 198 15.95 17.73 2.81
C LEU A 198 15.29 16.41 3.14
N GLU A 199 16.09 15.44 3.46
CA GLU A 199 15.65 14.15 4.00
C GLU A 199 15.54 14.21 5.52
N ILE A 200 14.37 13.83 6.09
CA ILE A 200 14.14 13.79 7.54
C ILE A 200 13.76 12.38 7.94
N GLY A 201 14.62 11.73 8.72
CA GLY A 201 14.39 10.39 9.26
C GLY A 201 15.66 9.55 9.36
N GLY A 202 15.66 8.54 10.23
CA GLY A 202 16.81 7.68 10.44
C GLY A 202 18.04 8.43 10.95
N LYS A 203 19.16 8.29 10.23
CA LYS A 203 20.42 8.97 10.52
C LYS A 203 20.41 10.45 10.10
N ASN A 204 19.49 10.85 9.20
CA ASN A 204 19.39 12.20 8.67
C ASN A 204 18.64 13.10 9.66
N LYS A 205 19.41 13.97 10.34
CA LYS A 205 18.84 14.90 11.32
C LYS A 205 18.37 16.18 10.63
N TYR A 206 17.25 16.69 11.11
CA TYR A 206 16.77 18.02 10.76
C TYR A 206 17.76 19.10 11.18
N SER A 207 17.91 20.14 10.35
CA SER A 207 18.55 21.38 10.71
C SER A 207 17.82 22.54 10.05
N ASP A 208 17.68 23.67 10.76
CA ASP A 208 16.97 24.87 10.28
C ASP A 208 17.62 25.40 8.99
N LYS A 209 18.94 25.48 8.95
CA LYS A 209 19.67 25.93 7.76
C LYS A 209 19.36 25.07 6.54
N LYS A 210 19.41 23.74 6.66
CA LYS A 210 19.06 22.81 5.56
C LYS A 210 17.61 22.95 5.16
N PHE A 211 16.72 23.21 6.12
CA PHE A 211 15.31 23.41 5.85
C PHE A 211 15.05 24.70 5.07
N GLU A 212 15.71 25.81 5.46
CA GLU A 212 15.56 27.08 4.73
C GLU A 212 16.00 26.94 3.25
N ASP A 213 17.09 26.22 3.00
CA ASP A 213 17.62 26.03 1.65
C ASP A 213 16.82 25.00 0.80
N ALA A 214 15.97 24.18 1.42
CA ALA A 214 15.29 23.08 0.73
C ALA A 214 14.08 23.56 -0.10
N ASP A 215 13.93 23.02 -1.28
CA ASP A 215 12.71 23.11 -2.11
C ASP A 215 11.72 22.01 -1.76
N LEU A 216 12.26 20.82 -1.46
CA LEU A 216 11.54 19.59 -1.21
C LEU A 216 11.99 18.95 0.09
N VAL A 217 11.04 18.61 0.93
CA VAL A 217 11.26 17.80 2.13
C VAL A 217 10.69 16.41 1.88
N ILE A 218 11.47 15.37 2.16
CA ILE A 218 11.00 13.97 2.11
C ILE A 218 11.15 13.38 3.52
N SER A 219 10.05 12.88 4.07
CA SER A 219 10.03 12.41 5.46
C SER A 219 9.00 11.31 5.69
N THR A 220 9.15 10.60 6.81
CA THR A 220 8.08 9.73 7.32
C THR A 220 7.14 10.51 8.23
N TYR A 221 5.87 10.06 8.33
CA TYR A 221 4.90 10.70 9.23
C TYR A 221 5.32 10.65 10.70
N GLN A 222 6.05 9.60 11.15
CA GLN A 222 6.57 9.52 12.52
C GLN A 222 7.62 10.60 12.80
N SER A 223 8.46 10.91 11.81
CA SER A 223 9.47 11.97 11.94
C SER A 223 8.83 13.36 11.93
N LEU A 224 7.74 13.54 11.19
CA LEU A 224 6.98 14.79 11.12
C LEU A 224 6.15 15.06 12.37
N ALA A 225 5.67 14.03 13.08
CA ALA A 225 4.89 14.19 14.31
C ALA A 225 5.59 15.00 15.42
N LYS A 226 6.91 15.19 15.30
CA LYS A 226 7.72 15.97 16.22
C LYS A 226 7.86 17.44 15.83
N ARG A 227 7.21 17.89 14.74
CA ARG A 227 7.30 19.25 14.21
C ARG A 227 6.11 20.08 14.67
N ASP A 228 6.34 21.38 14.79
CA ASP A 228 5.31 22.36 15.13
C ASP A 228 4.49 22.83 13.92
N GLY A 229 3.47 23.62 14.20
CA GLY A 229 2.60 24.15 13.15
C GLY A 229 3.30 25.11 12.18
N ASP A 230 4.32 25.85 12.62
CA ASP A 230 5.02 26.82 11.77
C ASP A 230 5.88 26.12 10.72
N PHE A 231 6.44 24.97 11.05
CA PHE A 231 7.09 24.10 10.07
C PHE A 231 6.13 23.75 8.91
N PHE A 232 4.88 23.37 9.23
CA PHE A 232 3.91 22.94 8.22
C PHE A 232 3.35 24.10 7.38
N LYS A 233 3.36 25.32 7.86
CA LYS A 233 2.91 26.51 7.11
C LYS A 233 3.79 26.87 5.90
N LYS A 234 5.01 26.34 5.84
CA LYS A 234 5.96 26.57 4.72
C LYS A 234 5.65 25.74 3.48
N PHE A 235 4.74 24.78 3.57
CA PHE A 235 4.43 23.89 2.44
C PHE A 235 3.21 24.37 1.67
N THR A 236 3.37 24.52 0.36
CA THR A 236 2.29 24.79 -0.60
C THR A 236 1.86 23.54 -1.35
N VAL A 237 2.74 22.53 -1.40
CA VAL A 237 2.47 21.24 -2.04
C VAL A 237 2.74 20.11 -1.04
N LEU A 238 1.79 19.18 -0.92
CA LEU A 238 1.90 18.01 -0.07
C LEU A 238 1.56 16.74 -0.83
N CYS A 239 2.49 15.80 -0.87
CA CYS A 239 2.31 14.49 -1.48
C CYS A 239 2.39 13.39 -0.41
N VAL A 240 1.52 12.39 -0.50
CA VAL A 240 1.52 11.22 0.40
C VAL A 240 1.63 9.96 -0.43
N ASP A 241 2.78 9.30 -0.35
CA ASP A 241 2.95 7.98 -0.95
C ASP A 241 2.36 6.91 -0.01
N GLU A 242 1.76 5.89 -0.60
CA GLU A 242 0.98 4.86 0.10
C GLU A 242 -0.10 5.48 1.03
N CYS A 243 -0.87 6.40 0.48
CA CYS A 243 -1.86 7.20 1.21
C CYS A 243 -2.99 6.38 1.85
N HIS A 244 -3.13 5.09 1.54
CA HIS A 244 -4.02 4.18 2.27
C HIS A 244 -3.61 4.07 3.76
N THR A 245 -2.39 4.44 4.13
CA THR A 245 -1.92 4.52 5.52
C THR A 245 -2.41 5.77 6.25
N SER A 246 -2.95 6.76 5.53
CA SER A 246 -3.45 8.06 6.06
C SER A 246 -4.68 7.94 6.97
N ARG A 247 -5.08 6.72 7.31
CA ARG A 247 -6.19 6.43 8.22
C ARG A 247 -5.81 6.62 9.69
N GLY A 248 -4.50 6.65 10.00
CA GLY A 248 -3.99 6.84 11.35
C GLY A 248 -3.99 8.31 11.78
N ASP A 249 -4.13 8.56 13.08
CA ASP A 249 -4.23 9.92 13.64
C ASP A 249 -2.99 10.76 13.36
N THR A 250 -1.79 10.20 13.42
CA THR A 250 -0.53 10.93 13.22
C THR A 250 -0.43 11.61 11.85
N ILE A 251 -0.83 10.91 10.77
CA ILE A 251 -0.78 11.51 9.43
C ILE A 251 -1.92 12.50 9.22
N LYS A 252 -3.08 12.26 9.85
CA LYS A 252 -4.17 13.22 9.91
C LYS A 252 -3.69 14.54 10.50
N ASP A 253 -2.95 14.51 11.60
CA ASP A 253 -2.43 15.70 12.26
C ASP A 253 -1.48 16.48 11.34
N VAL A 254 -0.58 15.80 10.61
CA VAL A 254 0.27 16.41 9.59
C VAL A 254 -0.55 17.10 8.49
N LEU A 255 -1.58 16.41 7.98
CA LEU A 255 -2.46 16.95 6.94
C LEU A 255 -3.26 18.17 7.41
N LEU A 256 -3.70 18.17 8.66
CA LEU A 256 -4.43 19.29 9.27
C LEU A 256 -3.53 20.47 9.66
N ALA A 257 -2.29 20.21 10.08
CA ALA A 257 -1.31 21.26 10.38
C ALA A 257 -0.83 22.02 9.13
N SER A 258 -0.87 21.38 7.96
CA SER A 258 -0.42 21.93 6.67
C SER A 258 -1.47 22.89 6.08
N THR A 259 -1.63 24.07 6.71
CA THR A 259 -2.72 25.01 6.42
C THR A 259 -2.57 25.78 5.11
N ASN A 260 -1.35 25.94 4.60
CA ASN A 260 -1.03 26.73 3.41
C ASN A 260 -0.94 25.87 2.13
N VAL A 261 -1.31 24.58 2.24
CA VAL A 261 -1.24 23.67 1.10
C VAL A 261 -2.31 24.02 0.05
N GLU A 262 -1.84 24.35 -1.15
CA GLU A 262 -2.66 24.64 -2.33
C GLU A 262 -2.85 23.39 -3.22
N TYR A 263 -1.88 22.47 -3.19
CA TYR A 263 -1.88 21.24 -3.98
C TYR A 263 -1.60 20.03 -3.09
N LYS A 264 -2.47 19.02 -3.15
CA LYS A 264 -2.36 17.80 -2.36
C LYS A 264 -2.55 16.57 -3.24
N LEU A 265 -1.59 15.64 -3.20
CA LEU A 265 -1.64 14.42 -3.98
C LEU A 265 -1.38 13.19 -3.08
N GLY A 266 -2.32 12.28 -3.03
CA GLY A 266 -2.14 10.96 -2.43
C GLY A 266 -2.04 9.88 -3.50
N LEU A 267 -1.01 9.06 -3.43
CA LEU A 267 -0.82 7.92 -4.31
C LEU A 267 -0.85 6.61 -3.51
N SER A 268 -1.50 5.59 -4.03
CA SER A 268 -1.45 4.24 -3.44
C SER A 268 -1.84 3.19 -4.46
N GLY A 269 -1.36 1.95 -4.26
CA GLY A 269 -1.83 0.78 -5.01
C GLY A 269 -3.19 0.24 -4.56
N THR A 270 -3.75 0.74 -3.45
CA THR A 270 -4.88 0.13 -2.76
C THR A 270 -5.70 1.14 -1.96
N ILE A 271 -6.42 2.03 -2.65
CA ILE A 271 -7.31 3.01 -1.99
C ILE A 271 -8.74 2.43 -1.85
N GLN A 272 -9.24 1.85 -2.92
CA GLN A 272 -10.64 1.40 -3.05
C GLN A 272 -10.78 -0.04 -2.56
N VAL A 273 -10.64 -0.24 -1.23
CA VAL A 273 -10.80 -1.58 -0.64
C VAL A 273 -12.27 -1.93 -0.46
N ASP A 274 -13.09 -0.96 -0.03
CA ASP A 274 -14.53 -1.17 0.20
C ASP A 274 -15.20 0.19 0.44
N GLU A 275 -16.06 0.62 -0.48
CA GLU A 275 -16.75 1.92 -0.41
C GLU A 275 -17.78 2.02 0.74
N ASP A 276 -18.22 0.88 1.27
CA ASP A 276 -19.17 0.84 2.38
C ASP A 276 -18.50 1.18 3.72
N PHE A 277 -17.16 1.14 3.79
CA PHE A 277 -16.43 1.43 5.01
C PHE A 277 -15.84 2.84 5.06
N SER A 278 -15.70 3.34 6.27
CA SER A 278 -15.20 4.69 6.57
C SER A 278 -13.77 4.98 6.08
N ASP A 279 -12.97 3.94 5.84
CA ASP A 279 -11.56 4.09 5.45
C ASP A 279 -11.40 4.80 4.11
N PHE A 280 -12.28 4.49 3.14
CA PHE A 280 -12.31 5.15 1.84
C PHE A 280 -12.65 6.65 1.96
N TYR A 281 -13.62 6.98 2.81
CA TYR A 281 -14.02 8.36 3.08
C TYR A 281 -12.94 9.15 3.80
N LYS A 282 -12.23 8.55 4.78
CA LYS A 282 -11.12 9.21 5.50
C LYS A 282 -9.99 9.64 4.57
N ILE A 283 -9.60 8.76 3.63
CA ILE A 283 -8.53 9.10 2.67
C ILE A 283 -8.95 10.30 1.83
N GLN A 284 -10.16 10.29 1.31
CA GLN A 284 -10.65 11.39 0.48
C GLN A 284 -10.84 12.68 1.28
N GLU A 285 -11.42 12.60 2.48
CA GLU A 285 -11.61 13.76 3.35
C GLU A 285 -10.33 14.56 3.57
N TYR A 286 -9.20 13.84 3.80
CA TYR A 286 -7.94 14.49 4.14
C TYR A 286 -7.08 14.84 2.93
N ILE A 287 -7.18 14.06 1.84
CA ILE A 287 -6.31 14.21 0.67
C ILE A 287 -7.04 14.85 -0.49
N GLY A 288 -8.18 14.32 -0.86
CA GLY A 288 -8.97 14.77 -2.00
C GLY A 288 -9.75 13.63 -2.65
N PRO A 289 -10.63 13.91 -3.61
CA PRO A 289 -11.40 12.90 -4.30
C PRO A 289 -10.51 11.92 -5.06
N LEU A 290 -11.00 10.69 -5.25
CA LEU A 290 -10.35 9.69 -6.09
C LEU A 290 -10.47 10.13 -7.56
N SER A 291 -9.39 10.67 -8.11
CA SER A 291 -9.37 11.24 -9.47
C SER A 291 -8.96 10.23 -10.55
N MET A 292 -8.27 9.15 -10.17
CA MET A 292 -7.82 8.11 -11.09
C MET A 292 -7.70 6.76 -10.40
N THR A 293 -8.09 5.71 -11.10
CA THR A 293 -7.86 4.31 -10.73
C THR A 293 -7.21 3.58 -11.88
N LEU A 294 -6.04 2.97 -11.64
CA LEU A 294 -5.29 2.16 -12.59
C LEU A 294 -4.99 0.80 -11.95
N LYS A 295 -5.59 -0.25 -12.48
CA LYS A 295 -5.40 -1.62 -11.99
C LYS A 295 -4.20 -2.30 -12.63
N SER A 296 -3.70 -3.36 -12.00
CA SER A 296 -2.59 -4.16 -12.53
C SER A 296 -2.93 -4.83 -13.87
N SER A 297 -4.19 -5.21 -14.08
CA SER A 297 -4.65 -5.76 -15.35
C SER A 297 -4.38 -4.82 -16.53
N PHE A 298 -4.60 -3.51 -16.37
CA PHE A 298 -4.29 -2.53 -17.42
C PHE A 298 -2.80 -2.52 -17.77
N LEU A 299 -1.91 -2.61 -16.77
CA LEU A 299 -0.46 -2.63 -17.00
C LEU A 299 -0.03 -3.88 -17.76
N ILE A 300 -0.64 -5.03 -17.46
CA ILE A 300 -0.37 -6.30 -18.13
C ILE A 300 -0.90 -6.26 -19.58
N GLU A 301 -2.17 -5.90 -19.77
CA GLU A 301 -2.84 -5.82 -21.08
C GLU A 301 -2.10 -4.88 -22.06
N ASN A 302 -1.43 -3.84 -21.56
CA ASN A 302 -0.65 -2.89 -22.36
C ASN A 302 0.87 -3.17 -22.36
N ASN A 303 1.33 -4.34 -21.92
CA ASN A 303 2.75 -4.71 -21.87
C ASN A 303 3.62 -3.75 -21.04
N HIS A 304 3.05 -3.06 -20.06
CA HIS A 304 3.77 -2.21 -19.13
C HIS A 304 4.29 -2.98 -17.92
N SER A 305 3.86 -4.23 -17.74
CA SER A 305 4.22 -5.12 -16.66
C SER A 305 4.28 -6.57 -17.17
N PRO A 306 5.11 -7.45 -16.56
CA PRO A 306 5.09 -8.89 -16.85
C PRO A 306 3.73 -9.51 -16.53
N ASP A 307 3.41 -10.61 -17.21
CA ASP A 307 2.26 -11.47 -16.91
C ASP A 307 2.38 -12.07 -15.52
N VAL A 308 1.25 -12.19 -14.81
CA VAL A 308 1.16 -12.79 -13.48
C VAL A 308 0.45 -14.12 -13.53
N PHE A 309 1.14 -15.18 -13.10
CA PHE A 309 0.59 -16.52 -12.96
C PHE A 309 0.53 -16.90 -11.49
N ILE A 310 -0.62 -17.33 -11.01
CA ILE A 310 -0.83 -17.81 -9.64
C ILE A 310 -0.96 -19.34 -9.67
N LYS A 311 -0.08 -20.01 -8.94
CA LYS A 311 -0.20 -21.44 -8.66
C LYS A 311 -0.59 -21.63 -7.20
N MET A 312 -1.86 -21.90 -6.97
CA MET A 312 -2.38 -22.23 -5.65
C MET A 312 -2.07 -23.69 -5.33
N LEU A 313 -1.21 -23.92 -4.34
CA LEU A 313 -0.72 -25.24 -3.97
C LEU A 313 -1.37 -25.68 -2.66
N SER A 314 -2.37 -26.56 -2.74
CA SER A 314 -3.00 -27.16 -1.56
C SER A 314 -2.10 -28.25 -0.99
N LEU A 315 -1.66 -28.07 0.24
CA LEU A 315 -0.77 -29.01 0.95
C LEU A 315 -1.62 -29.90 1.86
N LYS A 316 -1.62 -31.20 1.58
CA LYS A 316 -2.25 -32.22 2.41
C LYS A 316 -1.25 -32.81 3.40
N TYR A 317 -1.70 -32.95 4.61
CA TYR A 317 -0.95 -33.53 5.72
C TYR A 317 -1.37 -35.00 5.93
N PRO A 318 -0.48 -35.86 6.45
CA PRO A 318 -0.81 -37.25 6.76
C PRO A 318 -1.96 -37.35 7.76
N GLU A 319 -2.91 -38.23 7.51
CA GLU A 319 -4.06 -38.48 8.41
C GLU A 319 -3.67 -38.99 9.80
N ASN A 320 -2.54 -39.69 9.88
CA ASN A 320 -2.01 -40.25 11.11
C ASN A 320 -1.14 -39.26 11.93
N GLU A 321 -0.98 -38.02 11.44
CA GLU A 321 -0.26 -36.99 12.20
C GLU A 321 -1.03 -36.66 13.51
N PRO A 322 -0.42 -36.78 14.68
CA PRO A 322 -1.10 -36.60 15.95
C PRO A 322 -1.79 -35.24 16.12
N PHE A 323 -1.15 -34.17 15.62
CA PHE A 323 -1.76 -32.84 15.64
C PHE A 323 -3.03 -32.81 14.79
N ILE A 324 -3.00 -33.40 13.59
CA ILE A 324 -4.14 -33.40 12.66
C ILE A 324 -5.34 -34.12 13.29
N GLN A 325 -5.13 -35.28 13.89
CA GLN A 325 -6.19 -36.03 14.56
C GLN A 325 -6.80 -35.21 15.72
N ASN A 326 -5.97 -34.62 16.58
CA ASN A 326 -6.43 -33.77 17.68
C ASN A 326 -7.15 -32.51 17.20
N TYR A 327 -6.62 -31.87 16.15
CA TYR A 327 -7.19 -30.64 15.59
C TYR A 327 -8.57 -30.88 15.00
N ARG A 328 -8.75 -31.97 14.23
CA ARG A 328 -10.07 -32.40 13.70
C ARG A 328 -11.04 -32.71 14.82
N TYR A 329 -10.62 -33.47 15.81
CA TYR A 329 -11.45 -33.77 16.97
C TYR A 329 -11.95 -32.49 17.65
N MET A 330 -11.07 -31.51 17.86
CA MET A 330 -11.45 -30.20 18.41
C MET A 330 -12.40 -29.40 17.50
N GLN A 331 -12.29 -29.54 16.19
CA GLN A 331 -13.23 -28.90 15.25
C GLN A 331 -14.64 -29.47 15.39
N GLU A 332 -14.76 -30.77 15.63
CA GLU A 332 -16.05 -31.48 15.73
C GLU A 332 -16.71 -31.36 17.10
N HIS A 333 -15.92 -31.45 18.16
CA HIS A 333 -16.42 -31.59 19.54
C HIS A 333 -16.16 -30.37 20.43
N GLY A 334 -15.47 -29.35 19.92
CA GLY A 334 -15.09 -28.17 20.71
C GLY A 334 -13.84 -28.38 21.59
N LYS A 335 -13.31 -27.26 22.11
CA LYS A 335 -12.03 -27.23 22.84
C LYS A 335 -11.99 -27.91 24.21
N SER A 336 -13.13 -28.30 24.77
CA SER A 336 -13.27 -28.65 26.20
C SER A 336 -12.60 -29.96 26.64
N GLN A 337 -12.17 -30.81 25.71
CA GLN A 337 -11.69 -32.15 26.05
C GLN A 337 -10.18 -32.42 25.83
N PHE A 338 -9.45 -31.55 25.13
CA PHE A 338 -8.02 -31.72 24.89
C PHE A 338 -7.24 -30.41 25.04
N HIS A 339 -6.80 -30.11 26.24
CA HIS A 339 -5.79 -29.07 26.44
C HIS A 339 -4.44 -29.73 26.71
N ARG A 340 -3.53 -29.70 25.74
CA ARG A 340 -2.12 -29.76 26.06
C ARG A 340 -1.78 -28.52 26.89
N ILE A 341 -0.96 -28.67 27.94
CA ILE A 341 -0.52 -27.55 28.79
C ILE A 341 0.07 -26.43 27.95
N GLU A 342 0.75 -26.77 26.84
CA GLU A 342 1.37 -25.84 25.87
C GLU A 342 0.35 -25.03 25.04
N ASP A 343 -0.88 -25.52 24.90
CA ASP A 343 -1.94 -24.87 24.11
C ASP A 343 -2.95 -24.09 24.99
N TYR A 344 -2.70 -24.06 26.29
CA TYR A 344 -3.58 -23.37 27.21
C TYR A 344 -3.64 -21.87 26.89
N GLY A 345 -4.81 -21.37 26.54
CA GLY A 345 -5.04 -19.99 26.14
C GLY A 345 -4.88 -19.67 24.66
N LYS A 346 -4.32 -20.56 23.83
CA LYS A 346 -4.27 -20.38 22.38
C LYS A 346 -5.65 -20.60 21.74
N ASN A 347 -5.98 -19.79 20.72
CA ASN A 347 -7.13 -20.06 19.88
C ASN A 347 -6.77 -21.05 18.76
N MET A 348 -7.79 -21.63 18.12
CA MET A 348 -7.62 -22.63 17.05
C MET A 348 -6.75 -22.11 15.87
N PHE A 349 -6.83 -20.83 15.56
CA PHE A 349 -6.00 -20.22 14.50
C PHE A 349 -4.52 -20.22 14.88
N GLN A 350 -4.20 -19.89 16.14
CA GLN A 350 -2.80 -19.89 16.59
C GLN A 350 -2.22 -21.30 16.63
N MET A 351 -3.01 -22.30 17.05
CA MET A 351 -2.59 -23.71 17.05
C MET A 351 -2.29 -24.20 15.63
N GLU A 352 -3.18 -23.90 14.67
CA GLU A 352 -2.99 -24.22 13.25
C GLU A 352 -1.72 -23.58 12.71
N LYS A 353 -1.48 -22.31 13.03
CA LYS A 353 -0.29 -21.58 12.62
C LYS A 353 0.98 -22.16 13.21
N ASP A 354 1.02 -22.40 14.52
CA ASP A 354 2.19 -22.93 15.21
C ASP A 354 2.58 -24.32 14.65
N PHE A 355 1.60 -25.18 14.38
CA PHE A 355 1.84 -26.46 13.73
C PHE A 355 2.46 -26.31 12.34
N ILE A 356 1.87 -25.48 11.49
CA ILE A 356 2.33 -25.29 10.10
C ILE A 356 3.78 -24.83 10.05
N ILE A 357 4.16 -23.88 10.89
CA ILE A 357 5.52 -23.35 10.91
C ILE A 357 6.52 -24.32 11.56
N SER A 358 6.08 -25.23 12.44
CA SER A 358 6.96 -26.22 13.09
C SER A 358 7.14 -27.50 12.29
N TYR A 359 6.28 -27.76 11.28
CA TYR A 359 6.26 -29.03 10.55
C TYR A 359 7.38 -29.14 9.53
N GLU A 360 8.45 -29.93 9.83
CA GLU A 360 9.66 -30.05 9.02
C GLU A 360 9.40 -30.52 7.57
N PRO A 361 8.52 -31.53 7.30
CA PRO A 361 8.27 -31.95 5.93
C PRO A 361 7.74 -30.82 5.02
N ARG A 362 7.14 -29.78 5.61
CA ARG A 362 6.71 -28.59 4.87
C ARG A 362 7.89 -27.68 4.51
N VAL A 363 8.90 -27.58 5.36
CA VAL A 363 10.15 -26.86 5.06
C VAL A 363 10.90 -27.59 3.93
N ASP A 364 10.98 -28.93 4.00
CA ASP A 364 11.57 -29.75 2.95
C ASP A 364 10.81 -29.60 1.61
N PHE A 365 9.48 -29.54 1.66
CA PHE A 365 8.66 -29.25 0.47
C PHE A 365 9.01 -27.90 -0.16
N ILE A 366 9.09 -26.83 0.65
CA ILE A 366 9.44 -25.47 0.17
C ILE A 366 10.82 -25.47 -0.48
N SER A 367 11.83 -26.07 0.18
CA SER A 367 13.19 -26.19 -0.36
C SER A 367 13.21 -26.93 -1.69
N THR A 368 12.51 -28.07 -1.77
CA THR A 368 12.39 -28.88 -3.00
C THR A 368 11.63 -28.12 -4.10
N LEU A 369 10.60 -27.36 -3.74
CA LEU A 369 9.90 -26.50 -4.69
C LEU A 369 10.86 -25.50 -5.30
N VAL A 370 11.60 -24.72 -4.48
CA VAL A 370 12.57 -23.73 -4.95
C VAL A 370 13.64 -24.39 -5.84
N GLN A 371 14.14 -25.57 -5.47
CA GLN A 371 15.12 -26.30 -6.25
C GLN A 371 14.64 -26.66 -7.67
N LYS A 372 13.35 -26.98 -7.82
CA LYS A 372 12.73 -27.30 -9.12
C LYS A 372 12.38 -26.09 -9.95
N LEU A 373 12.41 -24.89 -9.35
CA LEU A 373 12.12 -23.66 -10.07
C LEU A 373 13.39 -23.10 -10.70
N GLY A 374 13.29 -22.65 -11.94
CA GLY A 374 14.38 -21.90 -12.56
C GLY A 374 14.24 -20.40 -12.25
N GLY A 375 15.39 -19.70 -12.22
CA GLY A 375 15.43 -18.26 -11.97
C GLY A 375 15.36 -17.88 -10.49
N ASN A 376 15.37 -16.57 -10.24
CA ASN A 376 15.40 -16.03 -8.87
C ASN A 376 14.07 -16.23 -8.16
N SER A 377 14.15 -16.64 -6.90
CA SER A 377 13.00 -16.95 -6.05
C SER A 377 13.00 -16.08 -4.79
N LEU A 378 11.84 -15.47 -4.52
CA LEU A 378 11.56 -14.71 -3.30
C LEU A 378 10.59 -15.51 -2.44
N ILE A 379 11.02 -15.91 -1.26
CA ILE A 379 10.24 -16.69 -0.31
C ILE A 379 9.79 -15.77 0.83
N LEU A 380 8.49 -15.58 1.00
CA LEU A 380 7.91 -14.65 1.95
C LEU A 380 7.30 -15.36 3.16
N PHE A 381 7.69 -14.94 4.37
CA PHE A 381 7.19 -15.48 5.64
C PHE A 381 6.80 -14.34 6.60
N ILE A 382 6.05 -14.68 7.68
CA ILE A 382 5.55 -13.70 8.66
C ILE A 382 6.28 -13.83 9.98
N ASN A 383 6.42 -15.06 10.47
CA ASN A 383 6.85 -15.33 11.84
C ASN A 383 8.38 -15.35 11.96
N VAL A 384 8.93 -14.25 12.48
CA VAL A 384 10.39 -14.11 12.72
C VAL A 384 10.81 -14.82 14.01
N LYS A 385 9.97 -14.82 15.06
CA LYS A 385 10.33 -15.29 16.41
C LYS A 385 10.67 -16.78 16.48
N ASP A 386 9.97 -17.61 15.67
CA ASP A 386 10.15 -19.06 15.67
C ASP A 386 11.22 -19.55 14.68
N LYS A 387 12.06 -18.64 14.18
CA LYS A 387 13.15 -18.92 13.24
C LYS A 387 12.70 -19.64 11.95
N TYR A 388 11.41 -19.61 11.64
CA TYR A 388 10.85 -20.33 10.51
C TYR A 388 11.51 -19.96 9.18
N GLY A 389 11.69 -18.66 8.92
CA GLY A 389 12.39 -18.20 7.71
C GLY A 389 13.86 -18.61 7.68
N GLN A 390 14.53 -18.65 8.84
CA GLN A 390 15.92 -19.11 8.95
C GLN A 390 16.04 -20.60 8.59
N ARG A 391 15.13 -21.45 9.11
CA ARG A 391 15.09 -22.89 8.78
C ARG A 391 14.87 -23.12 7.27
N ILE A 392 13.97 -22.37 6.64
CA ILE A 392 13.78 -22.43 5.18
C ILE A 392 15.09 -22.06 4.46
N LYS A 393 15.75 -20.98 4.88
CA LYS A 393 17.03 -20.54 4.30
C LYS A 393 18.12 -21.59 4.49
N GLU A 394 18.27 -22.13 5.67
CA GLU A 394 19.25 -23.18 5.99
C GLU A 394 19.05 -24.39 5.08
N LYS A 395 17.80 -24.84 4.93
CA LYS A 395 17.45 -25.97 4.06
C LYS A 395 17.74 -25.71 2.58
N ILE A 396 17.54 -24.51 2.11
CA ILE A 396 17.89 -24.12 0.73
C ILE A 396 19.42 -24.05 0.59
N THR A 397 20.15 -23.59 1.61
CA THR A 397 21.61 -23.46 1.57
C THR A 397 22.31 -24.81 1.41
N GLU A 398 21.71 -25.94 1.84
CA GLU A 398 22.25 -27.29 1.66
C GLU A 398 22.59 -27.60 0.18
N TRP A 399 21.85 -27.03 -0.77
CA TRP A 399 22.02 -27.25 -2.20
C TRP A 399 22.24 -25.96 -3.02
N ASN A 400 21.95 -24.77 -2.46
CA ASN A 400 22.13 -23.48 -3.15
C ASN A 400 22.83 -22.48 -2.23
N PRO A 401 24.15 -22.28 -2.37
CA PRO A 401 24.89 -21.31 -1.57
C PRO A 401 24.45 -19.85 -1.82
N ASN A 402 23.82 -19.57 -2.98
CA ASN A 402 23.29 -18.25 -3.30
C ASN A 402 21.91 -18.04 -2.65
N SER A 403 21.82 -18.31 -1.36
CA SER A 403 20.59 -18.14 -0.57
C SER A 403 20.82 -17.16 0.56
N PHE A 404 19.92 -16.17 0.67
CA PHE A 404 20.01 -15.06 1.60
C PHE A 404 18.76 -14.98 2.50
N TYR A 405 18.91 -14.33 3.65
CA TYR A 405 17.84 -14.13 4.61
C TYR A 405 17.72 -12.66 5.01
N ILE A 406 16.50 -12.13 5.03
CA ILE A 406 16.24 -10.75 5.44
C ILE A 406 15.03 -10.67 6.37
N ASP A 407 15.26 -10.07 7.53
CA ASP A 407 14.23 -9.63 8.47
C ASP A 407 14.49 -8.20 8.97
N GLY A 408 13.84 -7.81 10.09
CA GLY A 408 13.98 -6.46 10.67
C GLY A 408 15.37 -6.18 11.26
N GLU A 409 16.14 -7.20 11.62
CA GLU A 409 17.43 -7.10 12.30
C GLU A 409 18.61 -7.00 11.31
N VAL A 410 18.43 -7.43 10.06
CA VAL A 410 19.47 -7.37 9.03
C VAL A 410 19.85 -5.93 8.72
N SER A 411 21.15 -5.63 8.67
CA SER A 411 21.68 -4.28 8.45
C SER A 411 21.27 -3.71 7.08
N GLY A 412 21.34 -2.38 6.92
CA GLY A 412 21.07 -1.72 5.63
C GLY A 412 22.07 -2.09 4.56
N ASP A 413 23.33 -2.30 4.96
CA ASP A 413 24.44 -2.63 4.05
C ASP A 413 24.28 -4.07 3.52
N ASP A 414 23.99 -5.04 4.40
CA ASP A 414 23.71 -6.42 3.98
C ASP A 414 22.49 -6.51 3.05
N ARG A 415 21.44 -5.73 3.33
CA ARG A 415 20.27 -5.67 2.45
C ARG A 415 20.61 -5.14 1.06
N ALA A 416 21.54 -4.19 0.96
CA ALA A 416 22.00 -3.67 -0.32
C ALA A 416 22.79 -4.73 -1.09
N GLU A 417 23.67 -5.48 -0.42
CA GLU A 417 24.42 -6.59 -1.00
C GLU A 417 23.49 -7.70 -1.52
N TYR A 418 22.50 -8.14 -0.71
CA TYR A 418 21.55 -9.18 -1.12
C TYR A 418 20.65 -8.73 -2.28
N LYS A 419 20.32 -7.44 -2.32
CA LYS A 419 19.61 -6.86 -3.46
C LYS A 419 20.46 -6.93 -4.72
N GLU A 420 21.74 -6.54 -4.64
CA GLU A 420 22.67 -6.60 -5.77
C GLU A 420 22.86 -8.05 -6.26
N ALA A 421 23.01 -8.99 -5.35
CA ALA A 421 23.08 -10.42 -5.67
C ALA A 421 21.82 -10.91 -6.42
N MET A 422 20.62 -10.48 -6.00
CA MET A 422 19.37 -10.81 -6.69
C MET A 422 19.26 -10.17 -8.07
N GLU A 423 19.72 -8.91 -8.24
CA GLU A 423 19.63 -8.19 -9.52
C GLU A 423 20.62 -8.73 -10.55
N ALA A 424 21.85 -9.07 -10.12
CA ALA A 424 22.90 -9.56 -11.00
C ALA A 424 22.86 -11.07 -11.22
N GLY A 425 22.34 -11.83 -10.26
CA GLY A 425 22.39 -13.29 -10.24
C GLY A 425 21.26 -13.98 -10.97
N SER A 426 21.47 -15.28 -11.21
CA SER A 426 20.46 -16.24 -11.64
C SER A 426 20.39 -17.38 -10.62
N ASN A 427 19.17 -17.89 -10.36
CA ASN A 427 18.91 -18.92 -9.35
C ASN A 427 19.26 -18.51 -7.91
N VAL A 428 19.10 -17.24 -7.60
CA VAL A 428 19.24 -16.71 -6.24
C VAL A 428 17.96 -16.93 -5.46
N ALA A 429 18.06 -17.40 -4.22
CA ALA A 429 16.93 -17.56 -3.30
C ALA A 429 17.00 -16.52 -2.17
N LEU A 430 16.01 -15.69 -2.06
CA LEU A 430 15.89 -14.70 -0.98
C LEU A 430 14.70 -15.04 -0.08
N VAL A 431 14.97 -15.40 1.17
CA VAL A 431 13.95 -15.62 2.20
C VAL A 431 13.78 -14.34 3.00
N ALA A 432 12.61 -13.72 2.91
CA ALA A 432 12.37 -12.39 3.49
C ALA A 432 11.09 -12.35 4.32
N SER A 433 11.13 -11.63 5.45
CA SER A 433 9.89 -11.37 6.18
C SER A 433 9.00 -10.39 5.40
N TYR A 434 7.68 -10.62 5.41
CA TYR A 434 6.72 -9.70 4.77
C TYR A 434 6.88 -8.26 5.27
N ALA A 435 7.08 -8.08 6.57
CA ALA A 435 7.23 -6.75 7.16
C ALA A 435 8.43 -6.00 6.59
N THR A 436 9.58 -6.64 6.52
CA THR A 436 10.80 -6.05 5.98
C THR A 436 10.71 -5.85 4.48
N PHE A 437 10.15 -6.83 3.78
CA PHE A 437 9.96 -6.74 2.33
C PHE A 437 8.99 -5.61 1.95
N ALA A 438 7.89 -5.44 2.69
CA ALA A 438 6.95 -4.33 2.49
C ALA A 438 7.61 -2.95 2.70
N THR A 439 8.67 -2.87 3.51
CA THR A 439 9.31 -1.60 3.88
C THR A 439 10.36 -1.08 2.89
N GLY A 440 10.51 -1.64 1.68
CA GLY A 440 11.25 -0.93 0.65
C GLY A 440 12.36 -1.64 -0.08
N ILE A 441 12.44 -2.98 -0.07
CA ILE A 441 13.38 -3.69 -0.95
C ILE A 441 12.80 -3.70 -2.36
N ASP A 442 13.47 -3.01 -3.26
CA ASP A 442 13.11 -2.93 -4.68
C ASP A 442 13.87 -3.97 -5.49
N LEU A 443 13.19 -5.03 -5.92
CA LEU A 443 13.77 -6.12 -6.72
C LEU A 443 13.11 -6.17 -8.10
N LYS A 444 13.90 -6.09 -9.16
CA LYS A 444 13.42 -6.21 -10.55
C LYS A 444 13.55 -7.64 -11.08
N ASN A 445 14.63 -8.33 -10.71
CA ASN A 445 14.98 -9.66 -11.20
C ASN A 445 14.41 -10.79 -10.33
N VAL A 446 13.07 -10.83 -10.18
CA VAL A 446 12.34 -11.90 -9.47
C VAL A 446 11.41 -12.59 -10.44
N GLN A 447 11.57 -13.90 -10.62
CA GLN A 447 10.73 -14.74 -11.48
C GLN A 447 9.68 -15.52 -10.68
N ASN A 448 10.02 -15.92 -9.43
CA ASN A 448 9.16 -16.72 -8.59
C ASN A 448 8.94 -16.04 -7.23
N ILE A 449 7.71 -16.00 -6.75
CA ILE A 449 7.38 -15.54 -5.40
C ILE A 449 6.64 -16.68 -4.70
N ILE A 450 7.15 -17.12 -3.56
CA ILE A 450 6.56 -18.19 -2.76
C ILE A 450 5.96 -17.57 -1.49
N PHE A 451 4.66 -17.72 -1.29
CA PHE A 451 4.00 -17.37 -0.04
C PHE A 451 4.13 -18.54 0.94
N ALA A 452 5.26 -18.56 1.66
CA ALA A 452 5.59 -19.62 2.59
C ALA A 452 4.71 -19.61 3.85
N GLU A 453 4.08 -18.49 4.16
CA GLU A 453 3.13 -18.35 5.25
C GLU A 453 1.88 -17.59 4.79
N SER A 454 0.71 -17.95 5.32
CA SER A 454 -0.57 -17.45 4.84
C SER A 454 -0.86 -16.03 5.29
N TYR A 455 -1.15 -15.15 4.35
CA TYR A 455 -1.59 -13.78 4.56
C TYR A 455 -2.96 -13.55 3.92
N LYS A 456 -3.87 -12.81 4.60
CA LYS A 456 -5.20 -12.49 4.05
C LYS A 456 -5.38 -11.03 3.63
N SER A 457 -4.41 -10.15 3.98
CA SER A 457 -4.50 -8.72 3.67
C SER A 457 -4.37 -8.48 2.17
N GLU A 458 -5.42 -7.94 1.54
CA GLU A 458 -5.42 -7.57 0.13
C GLU A 458 -4.26 -6.63 -0.22
N ILE A 459 -3.99 -5.65 0.64
CA ILE A 459 -2.89 -4.69 0.48
C ILE A 459 -1.54 -5.43 0.40
N THR A 460 -1.30 -6.32 1.36
CA THR A 460 -0.03 -7.05 1.44
C THR A 460 0.17 -7.98 0.25
N VAL A 461 -0.89 -8.68 -0.16
CA VAL A 461 -0.88 -9.57 -1.33
C VAL A 461 -0.56 -8.77 -2.61
N ARG A 462 -1.27 -7.67 -2.86
CA ARG A 462 -1.04 -6.82 -4.03
C ARG A 462 0.37 -6.21 -4.04
N GLN A 463 0.87 -5.78 -2.89
CA GLN A 463 2.23 -5.24 -2.78
C GLN A 463 3.30 -6.30 -3.04
N ALA A 464 3.12 -7.52 -2.51
CA ALA A 464 4.06 -8.62 -2.72
C ALA A 464 4.11 -9.03 -4.20
N VAL A 465 2.96 -9.25 -4.83
CA VAL A 465 2.87 -9.58 -6.26
C VAL A 465 3.41 -8.43 -7.11
N GLY A 466 3.02 -7.20 -6.80
CA GLY A 466 3.44 -6.01 -7.54
C GLY A 466 4.95 -5.78 -7.59
N ARG A 467 5.71 -6.30 -6.63
CA ARG A 467 7.19 -6.25 -6.71
C ARG A 467 7.73 -7.21 -7.76
N GLY A 468 7.10 -8.37 -7.94
CA GLY A 468 7.40 -9.26 -9.07
C GLY A 468 7.01 -8.70 -10.43
N MET A 469 6.06 -7.77 -10.46
CA MET A 469 5.57 -7.13 -11.69
C MET A 469 6.51 -6.05 -12.26
N ARG A 470 7.67 -5.80 -11.66
CA ARG A 470 8.62 -4.82 -12.17
C ARG A 470 9.21 -5.27 -13.49
N LYS A 471 9.22 -4.35 -14.45
CA LYS A 471 9.75 -4.62 -15.80
C LYS A 471 11.27 -4.74 -15.74
N LEU A 472 11.77 -5.79 -16.38
CA LEU A 472 13.19 -6.04 -16.64
C LEU A 472 13.31 -6.60 -18.06
N ALA A 473 14.34 -6.23 -18.78
CA ALA A 473 14.58 -6.76 -20.11
C ALA A 473 14.63 -8.30 -20.08
N GLY A 474 13.89 -8.95 -20.97
CA GLY A 474 13.76 -10.42 -21.02
C GLY A 474 12.82 -11.05 -19.99
N LYS A 475 12.25 -10.27 -19.08
CA LYS A 475 11.28 -10.77 -18.08
C LYS A 475 9.85 -10.57 -18.58
N HIS A 476 9.22 -11.63 -19.03
CA HIS A 476 7.84 -11.61 -19.55
C HIS A 476 6.79 -12.09 -18.57
N LYS A 477 7.20 -12.80 -17.49
CA LYS A 477 6.28 -13.39 -16.52
C LYS A 477 6.85 -13.39 -15.11
N VAL A 478 5.94 -13.41 -14.13
CA VAL A 478 6.22 -13.74 -12.73
C VAL A 478 5.24 -14.81 -12.29
N THR A 479 5.71 -15.82 -11.56
CA THR A 479 4.87 -16.88 -11.01
C THR A 479 4.82 -16.79 -9.49
N ILE A 480 3.60 -16.73 -8.95
CA ILE A 480 3.34 -16.75 -7.52
C ILE A 480 2.93 -18.18 -7.11
N TYR A 481 3.64 -18.75 -6.16
CA TYR A 481 3.33 -20.04 -5.55
C TYR A 481 2.68 -19.78 -4.20
N ASP A 482 1.37 -19.92 -4.16
CA ASP A 482 0.55 -19.64 -2.97
C ASP A 482 0.29 -20.96 -2.22
N LEU A 483 0.98 -21.15 -1.08
CA LEU A 483 0.85 -22.36 -0.27
C LEU A 483 -0.41 -22.26 0.60
N ILE A 484 -1.29 -23.28 0.47
CA ILE A 484 -2.56 -23.38 1.20
C ILE A 484 -2.53 -24.68 2.00
N ASP A 485 -2.32 -24.56 3.29
CA ASP A 485 -2.28 -25.70 4.21
C ASP A 485 -3.71 -26.21 4.45
N ASP A 486 -3.99 -27.43 3.98
CA ASP A 486 -5.34 -28.02 3.97
C ASP A 486 -5.64 -28.75 5.29
N LEU A 487 -5.85 -27.96 6.35
CA LEU A 487 -6.26 -28.42 7.69
C LEU A 487 -7.77 -28.24 7.94
N ASN A 488 -8.57 -27.92 6.90
CA ASN A 488 -9.97 -27.54 7.03
C ASN A 488 -10.25 -26.37 8.02
N GLY A 489 -9.24 -25.55 8.30
CA GLY A 489 -9.30 -24.50 9.31
C GLY A 489 -9.28 -23.08 8.74
N TYR A 490 -8.61 -22.19 9.46
CA TYR A 490 -8.53 -20.76 9.13
C TYR A 490 -7.67 -20.47 7.92
N ILE A 491 -6.58 -21.22 7.73
CA ILE A 491 -5.62 -20.99 6.64
C ILE A 491 -6.25 -21.29 5.27
N VAL A 492 -7.09 -22.33 5.17
CA VAL A 492 -7.87 -22.61 3.95
C VAL A 492 -8.81 -21.44 3.63
N LYS A 493 -9.46 -20.85 4.65
CA LYS A 493 -10.32 -19.67 4.46
C LYS A 493 -9.52 -18.46 3.98
N HIS A 494 -8.30 -18.27 4.48
CA HIS A 494 -7.39 -17.22 3.97
C HIS A 494 -7.04 -17.45 2.50
N GLY A 495 -6.80 -18.70 2.07
CA GLY A 495 -6.59 -19.06 0.66
C GLY A 495 -7.75 -18.64 -0.23
N LYS A 496 -9.00 -18.92 0.20
CA LYS A 496 -10.21 -18.47 -0.52
C LYS A 496 -10.34 -16.96 -0.61
N VAL A 497 -9.89 -16.20 0.40
CA VAL A 497 -9.86 -14.73 0.35
C VAL A 497 -8.85 -14.25 -0.69
N ARG A 498 -7.65 -14.84 -0.72
CA ARG A 498 -6.63 -14.49 -1.72
C ARG A 498 -7.08 -14.83 -3.15
N GLU A 499 -7.73 -15.96 -3.34
CA GLU A 499 -8.29 -16.35 -4.64
C GLU A 499 -9.21 -15.26 -5.21
N LYS A 500 -10.12 -14.71 -4.39
CA LYS A 500 -10.99 -13.59 -4.80
C LYS A 500 -10.19 -12.33 -5.20
N ILE A 501 -9.05 -12.07 -4.54
CA ILE A 501 -8.16 -10.97 -4.90
C ILE A 501 -7.54 -11.23 -6.28
N TYR A 502 -7.08 -12.46 -6.53
CA TYR A 502 -6.48 -12.84 -7.80
C TYR A 502 -7.49 -12.76 -8.97
N GLU A 503 -8.72 -13.21 -8.74
CA GLU A 503 -9.82 -13.08 -9.70
C GLU A 503 -10.15 -11.60 -9.99
N LYS A 504 -10.22 -10.75 -8.95
CA LYS A 504 -10.46 -9.30 -9.10
C LYS A 504 -9.37 -8.61 -9.92
N GLU A 505 -8.12 -9.06 -9.79
CA GLU A 505 -6.98 -8.57 -10.57
C GLU A 505 -6.86 -9.24 -11.95
N LYS A 506 -7.71 -10.22 -12.26
CA LYS A 506 -7.72 -11.00 -13.51
C LYS A 506 -6.39 -11.74 -13.76
N TRP A 507 -5.69 -12.17 -12.72
CA TRP A 507 -4.48 -12.97 -12.86
C TRP A 507 -4.82 -14.41 -13.21
N VAL A 508 -3.95 -15.08 -13.95
CA VAL A 508 -4.15 -16.47 -14.36
C VAL A 508 -3.94 -17.40 -13.17
N ILE A 509 -4.96 -18.17 -12.80
CA ILE A 509 -4.95 -19.04 -11.61
C ILE A 509 -4.93 -20.51 -12.04
N THR A 510 -4.02 -21.29 -11.45
CA THR A 510 -4.04 -22.76 -11.51
C THR A 510 -4.00 -23.33 -10.10
N LYS A 511 -4.60 -24.51 -9.89
CA LYS A 511 -4.68 -25.18 -8.59
C LYS A 511 -4.02 -26.55 -8.67
N HIS A 512 -3.19 -26.86 -7.70
CA HIS A 512 -2.49 -28.14 -7.59
C HIS A 512 -2.56 -28.64 -6.14
N THR A 513 -2.53 -29.94 -5.96
CA THR A 513 -2.52 -30.59 -4.64
C THR A 513 -1.24 -31.37 -4.46
N TYR A 514 -0.61 -31.23 -3.31
CA TYR A 514 0.60 -31.93 -2.92
C TYR A 514 0.39 -32.65 -1.59
N ASP A 515 0.91 -33.86 -1.50
CA ASP A 515 0.89 -34.68 -0.28
C ASP A 515 2.24 -34.59 0.41
N LEU A 516 2.23 -34.02 1.63
CA LEU A 516 3.43 -33.84 2.45
C LEU A 516 3.95 -35.15 3.06
N SER A 517 3.18 -36.25 3.03
CA SER A 517 3.68 -37.55 3.49
C SER A 517 4.93 -38.00 2.73
N LYS A 518 5.08 -37.57 1.47
CA LYS A 518 6.23 -37.87 0.60
C LYS A 518 7.53 -37.20 1.05
N PHE A 519 7.45 -36.24 1.98
CA PHE A 519 8.58 -35.50 2.53
C PHE A 519 8.95 -35.94 3.96
N ILE A 520 8.23 -36.91 4.51
CA ILE A 520 8.58 -37.54 5.78
C ILE A 520 9.79 -38.44 5.53
N LYS A 521 10.90 -38.16 6.20
CA LYS A 521 12.06 -39.07 6.19
C LYS A 521 11.59 -40.38 6.82
N GLN A 522 11.65 -41.48 6.09
CA GLN A 522 11.55 -42.81 6.69
C GLN A 522 12.81 -43.00 7.54
N ASP A 523 12.61 -43.17 8.83
CA ASP A 523 13.70 -43.60 9.72
C ASP A 523 14.24 -44.90 9.16
N SER A 524 15.47 -44.82 8.57
CA SER A 524 16.22 -45.95 8.04
C SER A 524 16.98 -46.65 9.19
#